data_2e5fbf9584fdceb04927382078b4f2d3
#
_entry.id   2e5fbf9584fdceb04927382078b4f2d3
#
_cell.length_a   1.000
_cell.length_b   1.000
_cell.length_c   1.000
_cell.angle_alpha   90.00
_cell.angle_beta   90.00
_cell.angle_gamma   90.00
#
_symmetry.space_group_name_H-M   'P 1'
#
loop_
_entity.id
_entity.type
_entity.pdbx_description
1 polymer ?
#
loop_
_entity_poly.entity_id
_entity_poly.type
_entity_poly.pdbx_seq_one_letter_code
_entity_poly.pdbx_strand_id
1 'polypeptide(L)'
;MLDFLEDIDDGVEKMKALEKQIEDEHGVYPCMAWDNNYRELELEELKKIVSEEEARKMQERAAKFADKEIRRKTYQAMEALIHNLNTMHSRAGAQVPFSSINYGTDTSPEGRLVMESIMLTTEAGLGNGETPIFPIQIFKVKEGVSYNPEDPNYDLFKLACRVSAKRLFPNFSFLDAPFNKQYYVEGDPNTECAYMGCRTRVIGNTYDPTREIVTGRGNLSFTSVNLPRLAIKAKGDLDMFFEGLDHMIDIACDQLYDRFKIQSQKKVKNFPFLMGQGIWLDSDKLGPDDTIEEVIKHGTLTVGFIGLAECLKALTGKHHGESKESQILGLEIIGYMRKRMDEMSRKTGLNWSLIATPAEGLSGRFVRIDKEKYGVIEGVTDRDYYTNSFHVPVYYDINAFDKIKIEAPYHELTNGGHISYIELDGDPLKNLDAFEKVVRYMKDAGVGYGSINHPVDRDPCCGYTGIIDNECPLCHRKEEEGDVGFERIRRITGYLVGTMDHWNSAKSAEERDRVKHDVQTGFEKL
;
A
#
# COMPACT_ATOMS: atom_id res chain seq x y z
N MET A 1 37.08 -6.85 37.83
CA MET A 1 35.80 -6.74 37.11
C MET A 1 35.20 -5.32 37.24
N LEU A 2 35.22 -4.71 38.42
CA LEU A 2 34.79 -3.30 38.63
C LEU A 2 35.71 -2.31 37.89
N ASP A 3 37.01 -2.45 37.98
CA ASP A 3 38.00 -1.60 37.29
C ASP A 3 37.86 -1.67 35.76
N PHE A 4 37.43 -2.82 35.22
CA PHE A 4 37.16 -2.99 33.79
C PHE A 4 35.88 -2.26 33.32
N LEU A 5 34.88 -2.13 34.18
CA LEU A 5 33.64 -1.38 33.90
C LEU A 5 33.88 0.14 33.98
N GLU A 6 34.67 0.61 34.94
CA GLU A 6 35.08 2.02 35.02
C GLU A 6 35.90 2.46 33.81
N ASP A 7 36.83 1.62 33.33
CA ASP A 7 37.61 1.89 32.12
C ASP A 7 36.74 1.92 30.84
N ILE A 8 35.68 1.11 30.76
CA ILE A 8 34.76 1.10 29.63
C ILE A 8 33.90 2.38 29.61
N ASP A 9 33.33 2.78 30.74
CA ASP A 9 32.47 3.97 30.84
C ASP A 9 33.27 5.25 30.55
N ASP A 10 34.49 5.38 31.09
CA ASP A 10 35.41 6.49 30.80
C ASP A 10 35.81 6.51 29.30
N GLY A 11 36.02 5.36 28.70
CA GLY A 11 36.31 5.23 27.26
C GLY A 11 35.13 5.67 26.38
N VAL A 12 33.90 5.30 26.72
CA VAL A 12 32.66 5.70 26.00
C VAL A 12 32.42 7.20 26.10
N GLU A 13 32.60 7.77 27.29
CA GLU A 13 32.47 9.23 27.50
C GLU A 13 33.49 10.03 26.70
N LYS A 14 34.74 9.57 26.64
CA LYS A 14 35.82 10.19 25.82
C LYS A 14 35.53 10.09 24.33
N MET A 15 35.04 8.95 23.84
CA MET A 15 34.65 8.80 22.44
C MET A 15 33.47 9.70 22.06
N LYS A 16 32.45 9.83 22.91
CA LYS A 16 31.34 10.77 22.68
C LYS A 16 31.81 12.23 22.68
N ALA A 17 32.72 12.59 23.58
CA ALA A 17 33.29 13.95 23.60
C ALA A 17 34.09 14.24 22.31
N LEU A 18 34.84 13.27 21.83
CA LEU A 18 35.58 13.36 20.57
C LEU A 18 34.66 13.46 19.35
N GLU A 19 33.58 12.65 19.32
CA GLU A 19 32.54 12.72 18.28
C GLU A 19 31.96 14.13 18.21
N LYS A 20 31.53 14.67 19.35
CA LYS A 20 30.98 16.02 19.44
C LYS A 20 31.99 17.10 19.02
N GLN A 21 33.25 16.96 19.38
CA GLN A 21 34.31 17.89 18.96
C GLN A 21 34.45 17.88 17.43
N ILE A 22 34.51 16.73 16.81
CA ILE A 22 34.62 16.60 15.34
C ILE A 22 33.40 17.20 14.65
N GLU A 23 32.18 16.95 15.18
CA GLU A 23 30.94 17.55 14.67
C GLU A 23 30.98 19.08 14.76
N ASP A 24 31.36 19.63 15.92
CA ASP A 24 31.41 21.08 16.16
C ASP A 24 32.48 21.77 15.29
N GLU A 25 33.66 21.15 15.08
CA GLU A 25 34.77 21.73 14.34
C GLU A 25 34.69 21.53 12.82
N HIS A 26 34.13 20.41 12.36
CA HIS A 26 34.17 20.00 10.94
C HIS A 26 32.78 19.82 10.32
N GLY A 27 31.70 19.81 11.12
CA GLY A 27 30.35 19.53 10.64
C GLY A 27 30.17 18.09 10.14
N VAL A 28 31.02 17.16 10.59
CA VAL A 28 31.03 15.75 10.19
C VAL A 28 30.75 14.88 11.41
N TYR A 29 29.86 13.93 11.24
CA TYR A 29 29.45 12.98 12.28
C TYR A 29 29.52 11.54 11.78
N PRO A 30 29.60 10.52 12.67
CA PRO A 30 29.69 9.14 12.25
C PRO A 30 28.43 8.69 11.53
N CYS A 31 28.58 7.99 10.40
CA CYS A 31 27.51 7.35 9.66
C CYS A 31 27.88 5.90 9.34
N MET A 32 26.91 5.09 8.93
CA MET A 32 27.19 3.69 8.60
C MET A 32 28.04 3.52 7.34
N ALA A 33 27.94 4.44 6.39
CA ALA A 33 28.71 4.42 5.15
C ALA A 33 30.19 4.76 5.32
N TRP A 34 30.56 5.52 6.35
CA TRP A 34 31.92 5.98 6.62
C TRP A 34 32.60 6.72 5.45
N ASP A 35 31.83 7.37 4.60
CA ASP A 35 32.28 8.07 3.39
C ASP A 35 32.48 9.58 3.57
N ASN A 36 32.23 10.09 4.76
CA ASN A 36 32.20 11.51 5.10
C ASN A 36 33.46 12.01 5.81
N ASN A 37 34.59 11.33 5.66
CA ASN A 37 35.87 11.63 6.31
C ASN A 37 35.88 11.51 7.85
N TYR A 38 34.79 11.11 8.49
CA TYR A 38 34.75 11.01 9.95
C TYR A 38 35.86 10.10 10.50
N ARG A 39 36.06 8.93 9.89
CA ARG A 39 37.09 7.96 10.34
C ARG A 39 38.49 8.53 10.30
N GLU A 40 38.81 9.34 9.30
CA GLU A 40 40.13 9.97 9.17
C GLU A 40 40.31 11.02 10.25
N LEU A 41 39.31 11.87 10.47
CA LEU A 41 39.34 12.89 11.53
C LEU A 41 39.45 12.26 12.91
N GLU A 42 38.61 11.24 13.19
CA GLU A 42 38.66 10.50 14.44
C GLU A 42 40.04 9.85 14.68
N LEU A 43 40.64 9.27 13.65
CA LEU A 43 41.98 8.68 13.73
C LEU A 43 43.05 9.73 14.06
N GLU A 44 43.01 10.89 13.41
CA GLU A 44 43.96 11.98 13.66
C GLU A 44 43.83 12.53 15.10
N GLU A 45 42.63 12.64 15.62
CA GLU A 45 42.39 13.05 17.02
C GLU A 45 42.88 11.97 18.01
N LEU A 46 42.60 10.71 17.74
CA LEU A 46 43.04 9.60 18.59
C LEU A 46 44.55 9.45 18.62
N LYS A 47 45.25 9.71 17.52
CA LYS A 47 46.75 9.71 17.47
C LYS A 47 47.39 10.74 18.38
N LYS A 48 46.68 11.78 18.77
CA LYS A 48 47.18 12.76 19.74
C LYS A 48 47.22 12.19 21.18
N ILE A 49 46.49 11.11 21.44
CA ILE A 49 46.29 10.56 22.77
C ILE A 49 46.98 9.20 22.92
N VAL A 50 46.96 8.35 21.88
CA VAL A 50 47.50 6.98 21.87
C VAL A 50 48.34 6.73 20.63
N SER A 51 49.02 5.59 20.60
CA SER A 51 49.77 5.17 19.39
C SER A 51 48.81 4.91 18.21
N GLU A 52 49.26 5.07 16.97
CA GLU A 52 48.47 4.82 15.77
C GLU A 52 47.89 3.40 15.73
N GLU A 53 48.65 2.40 16.18
CA GLU A 53 48.17 1.01 16.24
C GLU A 53 47.02 0.85 17.23
N GLU A 54 47.10 1.47 18.38
CA GLU A 54 46.05 1.48 19.39
C GLU A 54 44.85 2.28 18.91
N ALA A 55 45.03 3.45 18.30
CA ALA A 55 43.97 4.25 17.72
C ALA A 55 43.14 3.47 16.67
N ARG A 56 43.82 2.77 15.76
CA ARG A 56 43.13 1.91 14.77
C ARG A 56 42.37 0.76 15.42
N LYS A 57 42.92 0.11 16.45
CA LYS A 57 42.22 -0.94 17.22
C LYS A 57 41.00 -0.39 17.97
N MET A 58 41.11 0.82 18.52
CA MET A 58 39.99 1.50 19.17
C MET A 58 38.88 1.80 18.17
N GLN A 59 39.19 2.38 17.03
CA GLN A 59 38.23 2.65 15.95
C GLN A 59 37.49 1.39 15.48
N GLU A 60 38.24 0.30 15.22
CA GLU A 60 37.63 -0.95 14.77
C GLU A 60 36.67 -1.56 15.82
N ARG A 61 37.05 -1.47 17.09
CA ARG A 61 36.19 -1.95 18.19
C ARG A 61 34.96 -1.09 18.35
N ALA A 62 35.11 0.25 18.31
CA ALA A 62 34.01 1.19 18.39
C ALA A 62 33.04 1.00 17.22
N ALA A 63 33.54 0.88 15.99
CA ALA A 63 32.72 0.64 14.80
C ALA A 63 31.92 -0.68 14.89
N LYS A 64 32.55 -1.78 15.31
CA LYS A 64 31.87 -3.08 15.51
C LYS A 64 30.80 -3.02 16.59
N PHE A 65 31.08 -2.31 17.68
CA PHE A 65 30.11 -2.12 18.76
C PHE A 65 28.93 -1.26 18.30
N ALA A 66 29.23 -0.12 17.64
CA ALA A 66 28.22 0.78 17.11
C ALA A 66 27.30 0.07 16.08
N ASP A 67 27.87 -0.67 15.12
CA ASP A 67 27.07 -1.44 14.14
C ASP A 67 26.13 -2.42 14.83
N LYS A 68 26.65 -3.19 15.80
CA LYS A 68 25.83 -4.15 16.55
C LYS A 68 24.69 -3.46 17.32
N GLU A 69 24.99 -2.35 18.00
CA GLU A 69 23.98 -1.63 18.80
C GLU A 69 22.96 -0.89 17.94
N ILE A 70 23.36 -0.29 16.83
CA ILE A 70 22.48 0.36 15.87
C ILE A 70 21.51 -0.67 15.28
N ARG A 71 22.00 -1.81 14.80
CA ARG A 71 21.15 -2.89 14.27
C ARG A 71 20.15 -3.40 15.30
N ARG A 72 20.61 -3.65 16.54
CA ARG A 72 19.74 -4.07 17.63
C ARG A 72 18.67 -3.05 17.96
N LYS A 73 19.06 -1.78 18.11
CA LYS A 73 18.14 -0.68 18.47
C LYS A 73 17.15 -0.41 17.33
N THR A 74 17.58 -0.44 16.06
CA THR A 74 16.71 -0.25 14.91
C THR A 74 15.68 -1.38 14.82
N TYR A 75 16.11 -2.64 14.99
CA TYR A 75 15.18 -3.77 15.03
C TYR A 75 14.14 -3.61 16.15
N GLN A 76 14.57 -3.28 17.37
CA GLN A 76 13.65 -3.04 18.50
C GLN A 76 12.71 -1.86 18.28
N ALA A 77 13.17 -0.79 17.63
CA ALA A 77 12.32 0.35 17.29
C ALA A 77 11.25 -0.05 16.26
N MET A 78 11.60 -0.86 15.25
CA MET A 78 10.64 -1.36 14.27
C MET A 78 9.65 -2.37 14.89
N GLU A 79 10.13 -3.24 15.79
CA GLU A 79 9.27 -4.13 16.57
C GLU A 79 8.26 -3.34 17.42
N ALA A 80 8.72 -2.30 18.11
CA ALA A 80 7.85 -1.41 18.88
C ALA A 80 6.85 -0.65 17.98
N LEU A 81 7.26 -0.20 16.80
CA LEU A 81 6.38 0.44 15.82
C LEU A 81 5.27 -0.50 15.38
N ILE A 82 5.62 -1.71 14.94
CA ILE A 82 4.64 -2.73 14.52
C ILE A 82 3.69 -3.07 15.66
N HIS A 83 4.22 -3.32 16.86
CA HIS A 83 3.40 -3.63 18.03
C HIS A 83 2.43 -2.49 18.37
N ASN A 84 2.92 -1.25 18.43
CA ASN A 84 2.11 -0.09 18.80
C ASN A 84 0.98 0.18 17.78
N LEU A 85 1.24 0.05 16.48
CA LEU A 85 0.22 0.25 15.45
C LEU A 85 -0.87 -0.82 15.45
N ASN A 86 -0.65 -1.96 16.09
CA ASN A 86 -1.62 -3.05 16.19
C ASN A 86 -2.33 -3.12 17.55
N THR A 87 -1.80 -2.47 18.60
CA THR A 87 -2.31 -2.59 19.98
C THR A 87 -2.77 -1.26 20.58
N MET A 88 -2.22 -0.13 20.13
CA MET A 88 -2.60 1.18 20.66
C MET A 88 -3.87 1.69 19.99
N HIS A 89 -4.86 2.01 20.79
CA HIS A 89 -6.12 2.58 20.32
C HIS A 89 -5.98 4.08 20.05
N SER A 90 -6.31 4.50 18.83
CA SER A 90 -6.28 5.91 18.43
C SER A 90 -7.54 6.69 18.82
N ARG A 91 -8.63 5.98 19.14
CA ARG A 91 -9.95 6.55 19.47
C ARG A 91 -10.68 5.71 20.52
N ALA A 92 -11.71 6.29 21.14
CA ALA A 92 -12.68 5.55 21.93
C ALA A 92 -13.34 4.45 21.06
N GLY A 93 -13.55 3.26 21.64
CA GLY A 93 -14.10 2.11 20.91
C GLY A 93 -13.06 1.15 20.33
N ALA A 94 -11.83 1.17 20.85
CA ALA A 94 -10.76 0.22 20.51
C ALA A 94 -10.32 0.24 19.03
N GLN A 95 -10.44 1.38 18.35
CA GLN A 95 -9.99 1.52 16.97
C GLN A 95 -8.47 1.77 16.91
N VAL A 96 -7.74 0.88 16.23
CA VAL A 96 -6.32 1.06 15.92
C VAL A 96 -6.11 2.09 14.79
N PRO A 97 -4.93 2.76 14.72
CA PRO A 97 -4.64 3.73 13.67
C PRO A 97 -4.49 3.04 12.32
N PHE A 98 -5.31 3.44 11.34
CA PHE A 98 -5.15 3.01 9.93
C PHE A 98 -3.94 3.73 9.33
N SER A 99 -2.84 3.02 9.25
CA SER A 99 -1.55 3.53 8.81
C SER A 99 -1.01 2.74 7.62
N SER A 100 -0.23 3.41 6.76
CA SER A 100 0.53 2.77 5.69
C SER A 100 1.93 3.36 5.60
N ILE A 101 2.88 2.57 5.13
CA ILE A 101 4.27 2.96 4.93
C ILE A 101 4.74 2.49 3.56
N ASN A 102 5.42 3.39 2.83
CA ASN A 102 6.04 3.10 1.54
C ASN A 102 7.56 3.13 1.70
N TYR A 103 8.26 2.11 1.20
CA TYR A 103 9.72 1.99 1.26
C TYR A 103 10.23 1.10 0.11
N GLY A 104 11.54 1.04 -0.11
CA GLY A 104 12.16 0.20 -1.14
C GLY A 104 13.24 0.89 -1.96
N THR A 105 13.26 2.22 -2.01
CA THR A 105 14.12 3.00 -2.91
C THR A 105 15.35 3.63 -2.27
N ASP A 106 15.41 3.74 -0.96
CA ASP A 106 16.59 4.24 -0.27
C ASP A 106 17.72 3.19 -0.32
N THR A 107 18.85 3.57 -0.89
CA THR A 107 20.04 2.72 -1.04
C THR A 107 21.13 3.00 -0.01
N SER A 108 20.92 3.98 0.89
CA SER A 108 21.83 4.25 2.00
C SER A 108 21.89 3.07 2.97
N PRO A 109 23.02 2.82 3.62
CA PRO A 109 23.14 1.78 4.63
C PRO A 109 22.10 1.90 5.75
N GLU A 110 21.77 3.13 6.17
CA GLU A 110 20.77 3.44 7.19
C GLU A 110 19.36 3.12 6.72
N GLY A 111 18.98 3.57 5.53
CA GLY A 111 17.67 3.28 4.94
C GLY A 111 17.47 1.80 4.70
N ARG A 112 18.49 1.10 4.20
CA ARG A 112 18.48 -0.36 4.03
C ARG A 112 18.30 -1.09 5.36
N LEU A 113 18.97 -0.65 6.44
CA LEU A 113 18.83 -1.23 7.77
C LEU A 113 17.39 -1.06 8.32
N VAL A 114 16.79 0.11 8.12
CA VAL A 114 15.41 0.36 8.52
C VAL A 114 14.44 -0.54 7.74
N MET A 115 14.61 -0.65 6.41
CA MET A 115 13.77 -1.51 5.56
C MET A 115 13.91 -2.99 5.90
N GLU A 116 15.13 -3.46 6.11
CA GLU A 116 15.39 -4.83 6.56
C GLU A 116 14.72 -5.09 7.91
N SER A 117 14.90 -4.19 8.88
CA SER A 117 14.38 -4.35 10.23
C SER A 117 12.85 -4.38 10.25
N ILE A 118 12.15 -3.51 9.51
CA ILE A 118 10.68 -3.52 9.49
C ILE A 118 10.12 -4.79 8.83
N MET A 119 10.78 -5.29 7.79
CA MET A 119 10.39 -6.53 7.15
C MET A 119 10.61 -7.75 8.06
N LEU A 120 11.76 -7.84 8.72
CA LEU A 120 12.06 -8.94 9.64
C LEU A 120 11.15 -8.96 10.87
N THR A 121 10.83 -7.80 11.45
CA THR A 121 9.88 -7.71 12.56
C THR A 121 8.47 -8.07 12.14
N THR A 122 8.06 -7.69 10.93
CA THR A 122 6.78 -8.14 10.35
C THR A 122 6.76 -9.65 10.14
N GLU A 123 7.84 -10.22 9.62
CA GLU A 123 7.98 -11.67 9.43
C GLU A 123 7.90 -12.43 10.76
N ALA A 124 8.50 -11.90 11.81
CA ALA A 124 8.44 -12.47 13.16
C ALA A 124 6.99 -12.48 13.70
N GLY A 125 6.22 -11.43 13.43
CA GLY A 125 4.85 -11.26 13.93
C GLY A 125 4.81 -10.57 15.29
N LEU A 126 3.60 -10.49 15.87
CA LEU A 126 3.39 -9.95 17.21
C LEU A 126 3.81 -10.96 18.29
N GLY A 127 3.62 -10.61 19.57
CA GLY A 127 4.19 -11.32 20.72
C GLY A 127 4.05 -12.85 20.73
N ASN A 128 2.95 -13.41 20.18
CA ASN A 128 2.75 -14.86 20.05
C ASN A 128 2.81 -15.32 18.57
N GLY A 129 3.40 -14.53 17.69
CA GLY A 129 3.50 -14.84 16.27
C GLY A 129 2.26 -14.47 15.43
N GLU A 130 1.32 -13.69 15.97
CA GLU A 130 0.15 -13.20 15.24
C GLU A 130 0.60 -12.35 14.04
N THR A 131 -0.18 -12.40 12.95
CA THR A 131 0.09 -11.59 11.77
C THR A 131 -0.26 -10.12 12.05
N PRO A 132 0.68 -9.17 11.89
CA PRO A 132 0.39 -7.74 12.02
C PRO A 132 -0.59 -7.28 10.93
N ILE A 133 -1.55 -6.45 11.32
CA ILE A 133 -2.53 -5.85 10.40
C ILE A 133 -2.01 -4.50 9.88
N PHE A 134 -1.37 -3.72 10.75
CA PHE A 134 -0.81 -2.41 10.46
C PHE A 134 0.69 -2.31 10.78
N PRO A 135 1.41 -1.43 10.08
CA PRO A 135 0.98 -0.61 8.94
C PRO A 135 0.76 -1.46 7.69
N ILE A 136 -0.07 -0.98 6.77
CA ILE A 136 -0.08 -1.51 5.40
C ILE A 136 1.28 -1.20 4.79
N GLN A 137 2.05 -2.21 4.47
CA GLN A 137 3.40 -2.05 3.94
C GLN A 137 3.38 -2.13 2.43
N ILE A 138 4.12 -1.24 1.78
CA ILE A 138 4.19 -1.10 0.34
C ILE A 138 5.65 -1.02 -0.06
N PHE A 139 6.15 -2.08 -0.70
CA PHE A 139 7.50 -2.13 -1.23
C PHE A 139 7.53 -1.52 -2.63
N LYS A 140 8.30 -0.47 -2.82
CA LYS A 140 8.50 0.21 -4.11
C LYS A 140 9.54 -0.54 -4.93
N VAL A 141 9.11 -1.08 -6.08
CA VAL A 141 9.98 -1.76 -7.03
C VAL A 141 10.38 -0.78 -8.13
N LYS A 142 11.68 -0.66 -8.38
CA LYS A 142 12.26 0.24 -9.38
C LYS A 142 13.49 -0.39 -10.03
N GLU A 143 13.59 -0.29 -11.37
CA GLU A 143 14.80 -0.68 -12.11
C GLU A 143 15.98 0.19 -11.71
N GLY A 144 17.17 -0.42 -11.61
CA GLY A 144 18.38 0.22 -11.15
C GLY A 144 18.47 0.40 -9.63
N VAL A 145 17.41 0.00 -8.88
CA VAL A 145 17.39 0.11 -7.41
C VAL A 145 17.11 -1.24 -6.75
N SER A 146 16.06 -1.97 -7.17
CA SER A 146 15.62 -3.17 -6.47
C SER A 146 15.13 -4.31 -7.36
N TYR A 147 15.06 -4.11 -8.68
CA TYR A 147 14.42 -5.07 -9.59
C TYR A 147 15.37 -6.12 -10.15
N ASN A 148 16.55 -5.71 -10.60
CA ASN A 148 17.53 -6.60 -11.23
C ASN A 148 18.50 -7.19 -10.19
N PRO A 149 19.08 -8.37 -10.44
CA PRO A 149 20.00 -9.02 -9.50
C PRO A 149 21.22 -8.17 -9.09
N GLU A 150 21.65 -7.27 -9.96
CA GLU A 150 22.76 -6.33 -9.74
C GLU A 150 22.36 -5.05 -9.00
N ASP A 151 21.07 -4.81 -8.81
CA ASP A 151 20.57 -3.61 -8.15
C ASP A 151 20.89 -3.60 -6.65
N PRO A 152 21.21 -2.43 -6.04
CA PRO A 152 21.69 -2.33 -4.66
C PRO A 152 20.68 -2.85 -3.61
N ASN A 153 19.38 -2.82 -3.88
CA ASN A 153 18.31 -3.29 -2.99
C ASN A 153 17.64 -4.58 -3.48
N TYR A 154 18.26 -5.33 -4.38
CA TYR A 154 17.69 -6.59 -4.88
C TYR A 154 17.46 -7.62 -3.78
N ASP A 155 18.38 -7.74 -2.83
CA ASP A 155 18.26 -8.60 -1.66
C ASP A 155 17.04 -8.22 -0.79
N LEU A 156 16.77 -6.91 -0.65
CA LEU A 156 15.58 -6.43 0.06
C LEU A 156 14.28 -6.73 -0.72
N PHE A 157 14.31 -6.70 -2.05
CA PHE A 157 13.18 -7.15 -2.86
C PHE A 157 12.90 -8.65 -2.67
N LYS A 158 13.93 -9.48 -2.63
CA LYS A 158 13.80 -10.91 -2.31
C LYS A 158 13.23 -11.12 -0.90
N LEU A 159 13.71 -10.33 0.07
CA LEU A 159 13.17 -10.34 1.43
C LEU A 159 11.69 -9.92 1.45
N ALA A 160 11.31 -8.87 0.71
CA ALA A 160 9.93 -8.41 0.59
C ALA A 160 9.01 -9.51 0.03
N CYS A 161 9.45 -10.23 -1.00
CA CYS A 161 8.72 -11.38 -1.55
C CYS A 161 8.52 -12.47 -0.48
N ARG A 162 9.57 -12.81 0.28
CA ARG A 162 9.49 -13.82 1.35
C ARG A 162 8.53 -13.40 2.47
N VAL A 163 8.63 -12.16 2.93
CA VAL A 163 7.76 -11.63 3.99
C VAL A 163 6.32 -11.57 3.54
N SER A 164 6.07 -11.12 2.30
CA SER A 164 4.73 -11.09 1.71
C SER A 164 4.14 -12.50 1.57
N ALA A 165 4.94 -13.48 1.17
CA ALA A 165 4.54 -14.88 1.11
C ALA A 165 4.19 -15.49 2.48
N LYS A 166 4.68 -14.91 3.59
CA LYS A 166 4.39 -15.36 4.96
C LYS A 166 3.26 -14.57 5.63
N ARG A 167 3.16 -13.26 5.35
CA ARG A 167 2.33 -12.32 6.13
C ARG A 167 1.35 -11.49 5.30
N LEU A 168 1.24 -11.72 3.99
CA LEU A 168 0.42 -10.94 3.05
C LEU A 168 0.93 -9.49 2.83
N PHE A 169 1.88 -9.02 3.58
CA PHE A 169 2.58 -7.74 3.40
C PHE A 169 4.09 -7.97 3.27
N PRO A 170 4.81 -7.09 2.54
CA PRO A 170 4.33 -5.90 1.82
C PRO A 170 3.55 -6.19 0.54
N ASN A 171 2.72 -5.23 0.10
CA ASN A 171 2.25 -5.11 -1.27
C ASN A 171 3.37 -4.51 -2.14
N PHE A 172 3.21 -4.53 -3.48
CA PHE A 172 4.23 -4.07 -4.40
C PHE A 172 3.73 -2.88 -5.24
N SER A 173 4.49 -1.78 -5.24
CA SER A 173 4.26 -0.61 -6.09
C SER A 173 5.34 -0.53 -7.15
N PHE A 174 4.95 -0.34 -8.41
CA PHE A 174 5.87 -0.34 -9.55
C PHE A 174 6.08 1.09 -10.06
N LEU A 175 7.25 1.65 -9.74
CA LEU A 175 7.56 3.05 -10.04
C LEU A 175 7.86 3.28 -11.52
N ASP A 176 8.28 2.25 -12.23
CA ASP A 176 8.60 2.32 -13.66
C ASP A 176 7.37 2.36 -14.57
N ALA A 177 6.16 2.12 -14.04
CA ALA A 177 4.94 2.28 -14.80
C ALA A 177 4.87 3.72 -15.38
N PRO A 178 4.63 3.91 -16.71
CA PRO A 178 4.73 5.22 -17.35
C PRO A 178 3.92 6.32 -16.67
N PHE A 179 2.72 5.99 -16.20
CA PHE A 179 1.83 6.91 -15.49
C PHE A 179 2.29 7.26 -14.05
N ASN A 180 3.27 6.55 -13.49
CA ASN A 180 3.98 6.90 -12.26
C ASN A 180 5.23 7.71 -12.56
N LYS A 181 6.01 7.24 -13.56
CA LYS A 181 7.32 7.79 -13.92
C LYS A 181 7.24 9.23 -14.46
N GLN A 182 6.14 9.60 -15.12
CA GLN A 182 5.97 10.92 -15.73
C GLN A 182 6.09 12.11 -14.74
N TYR A 183 5.86 11.89 -13.46
CA TYR A 183 5.93 12.92 -12.41
C TYR A 183 7.23 12.85 -11.58
N TYR A 184 8.02 11.80 -11.80
CA TYR A 184 9.23 11.57 -11.01
C TYR A 184 10.35 12.50 -11.46
N VAL A 185 10.95 13.19 -10.50
CA VAL A 185 12.18 13.98 -10.69
C VAL A 185 13.31 13.24 -10.00
N GLU A 186 14.37 12.93 -10.75
CA GLU A 186 15.52 12.21 -10.20
C GLU A 186 16.18 13.00 -9.07
N GLY A 187 16.41 12.31 -7.94
CA GLY A 187 16.99 12.92 -6.75
C GLY A 187 15.99 13.64 -5.84
N ASP A 188 14.71 13.78 -6.24
CA ASP A 188 13.66 14.29 -5.36
C ASP A 188 12.65 13.21 -4.94
N PRO A 189 12.82 12.61 -3.75
CA PRO A 189 11.93 11.56 -3.26
C PRO A 189 10.49 12.05 -3.02
N ASN A 190 10.22 13.36 -2.92
CA ASN A 190 8.87 13.90 -2.74
C ASN A 190 8.01 13.73 -4.00
N THR A 191 8.63 13.54 -5.16
CA THR A 191 7.94 13.31 -6.44
C THR A 191 7.72 11.82 -6.73
N GLU A 192 8.25 10.94 -5.89
CA GLU A 192 8.13 9.50 -6.04
C GLU A 192 6.73 9.02 -5.69
N CYS A 193 6.09 8.28 -6.61
CA CYS A 193 4.73 7.78 -6.39
C CYS A 193 4.62 7.01 -5.08
N ALA A 194 3.58 7.31 -4.30
CA ALA A 194 3.24 6.60 -3.08
C ALA A 194 1.75 6.24 -3.06
N TYR A 195 1.44 5.07 -2.52
CA TYR A 195 0.06 4.64 -2.30
C TYR A 195 -0.29 4.77 -0.82
N MET A 196 -1.53 5.13 -0.55
CA MET A 196 -2.08 5.30 0.80
C MET A 196 -3.16 4.26 1.06
N GLY A 197 -3.08 3.61 2.20
CA GLY A 197 -4.07 2.60 2.61
C GLY A 197 -4.17 1.47 1.59
N CYS A 198 -5.41 1.15 1.18
CA CYS A 198 -5.66 0.02 0.30
C CYS A 198 -5.28 0.26 -1.15
N ARG A 199 -5.39 1.50 -1.70
CA ARG A 199 -5.04 1.79 -3.12
C ARG A 199 -4.99 3.26 -3.49
N THR A 200 -5.30 4.19 -2.60
CA THR A 200 -5.37 5.61 -2.94
C THR A 200 -4.01 6.14 -3.38
N ARG A 201 -4.01 6.91 -4.46
CA ARG A 201 -2.84 7.53 -5.05
C ARG A 201 -3.09 9.02 -5.23
N VAL A 202 -2.17 9.84 -4.77
CA VAL A 202 -2.17 11.28 -5.01
C VAL A 202 -0.92 11.62 -5.80
N ILE A 203 -1.10 12.08 -7.05
CA ILE A 203 -0.01 12.40 -7.96
C ILE A 203 -0.48 13.48 -8.95
N GLY A 204 0.46 14.30 -9.44
CA GLY A 204 0.15 15.50 -10.20
C GLY A 204 -0.45 16.57 -9.29
N ASN A 205 -0.34 17.82 -9.64
CA ASN A 205 -0.92 18.94 -8.89
C ASN A 205 -1.41 20.03 -9.84
N THR A 206 -2.67 19.91 -10.26
CA THR A 206 -3.28 20.90 -11.18
C THR A 206 -3.38 22.28 -10.55
N TYR A 207 -3.59 22.36 -9.24
CA TYR A 207 -3.65 23.62 -8.51
C TYR A 207 -2.29 24.32 -8.47
N ASP A 208 -1.20 23.56 -8.29
CA ASP A 208 0.16 24.08 -8.29
C ASP A 208 1.09 23.17 -9.12
N PRO A 209 1.13 23.36 -10.44
CA PRO A 209 1.95 22.53 -11.33
C PRO A 209 3.46 22.68 -11.12
N THR A 210 3.90 23.64 -10.31
CA THR A 210 5.32 23.81 -9.96
C THR A 210 5.77 22.90 -8.82
N ARG A 211 4.82 22.28 -8.09
CA ARG A 211 5.03 21.39 -6.96
C ARG A 211 4.19 20.12 -7.10
N GLU A 212 4.55 19.27 -8.05
CA GLU A 212 3.91 17.97 -8.28
C GLU A 212 4.42 16.92 -7.31
N ILE A 213 4.54 17.29 -6.04
CA ILE A 213 4.98 16.41 -4.95
C ILE A 213 3.83 15.60 -4.38
N VAL A 214 4.14 14.46 -3.77
CA VAL A 214 3.15 13.58 -3.11
C VAL A 214 3.06 13.84 -1.61
N THR A 215 4.13 14.37 -1.01
CA THR A 215 4.23 14.65 0.43
C THR A 215 3.31 15.78 0.86
N GLY A 216 2.68 15.64 2.03
CA GLY A 216 1.81 16.68 2.61
C GLY A 216 0.47 16.85 1.91
N ARG A 217 0.04 15.89 1.08
CA ARG A 217 -1.20 15.91 0.31
C ARG A 217 -2.05 14.67 0.60
N GLY A 218 -3.33 14.72 0.28
CA GLY A 218 -4.22 13.59 0.50
C GLY A 218 -5.51 13.68 -0.32
N ASN A 219 -6.30 12.61 -0.28
CA ASN A 219 -7.63 12.60 -0.84
C ASN A 219 -8.61 13.24 0.16
N LEU A 220 -9.34 14.26 -0.29
CA LEU A 220 -10.31 15.00 0.54
C LEU A 220 -11.63 14.26 0.68
N SER A 221 -12.10 13.71 -0.43
CA SER A 221 -13.39 13.03 -0.51
C SER A 221 -13.51 12.21 -1.78
N PHE A 222 -14.25 11.11 -1.72
CA PHE A 222 -14.64 10.38 -2.92
C PHE A 222 -16.11 9.96 -2.91
N THR A 223 -16.67 9.76 -4.10
CA THR A 223 -18.03 9.30 -4.34
C THR A 223 -18.02 8.27 -5.48
N SER A 224 -18.74 7.15 -5.32
CA SER A 224 -18.67 6.05 -6.28
C SER A 224 -19.96 5.89 -7.07
N VAL A 225 -19.80 5.70 -8.39
CA VAL A 225 -20.88 5.42 -9.35
C VAL A 225 -21.20 3.91 -9.36
N ASN A 226 -22.48 3.58 -9.36
CA ASN A 226 -23.00 2.22 -9.56
C ASN A 226 -23.15 1.95 -11.07
N LEU A 227 -22.11 1.41 -11.71
CA LEU A 227 -22.12 1.11 -13.16
C LEU A 227 -23.17 0.06 -13.55
N PRO A 228 -23.35 -1.08 -12.82
CA PRO A 228 -24.38 -2.07 -13.13
C PRO A 228 -25.78 -1.49 -13.23
N ARG A 229 -26.16 -0.58 -12.33
CA ARG A 229 -27.48 0.06 -12.36
C ARG A 229 -27.72 0.85 -13.64
N LEU A 230 -26.71 1.54 -14.14
CA LEU A 230 -26.81 2.29 -15.39
C LEU A 230 -26.99 1.34 -16.58
N ALA A 231 -26.24 0.25 -16.60
CA ALA A 231 -26.31 -0.77 -17.63
C ALA A 231 -27.67 -1.49 -17.64
N ILE A 232 -28.21 -1.86 -16.46
CA ILE A 232 -29.56 -2.46 -16.35
C ILE A 232 -30.63 -1.52 -16.91
N LYS A 233 -30.53 -0.21 -16.63
CA LYS A 233 -31.46 0.79 -17.14
C LYS A 233 -31.36 0.96 -18.66
N ALA A 234 -30.15 0.93 -19.17
CA ALA A 234 -29.88 1.11 -20.61
C ALA A 234 -30.35 -0.07 -21.48
N LYS A 235 -30.49 -1.27 -20.90
CA LYS A 235 -31.00 -2.47 -21.62
C LYS A 235 -30.25 -2.80 -22.91
N GLY A 236 -28.92 -2.59 -22.90
CA GLY A 236 -28.07 -2.81 -24.08
C GLY A 236 -27.92 -1.62 -25.03
N ASP A 237 -28.62 -0.50 -24.79
CA ASP A 237 -28.47 0.74 -25.53
C ASP A 237 -27.25 1.54 -24.97
N LEU A 238 -26.18 1.61 -25.77
CA LEU A 238 -24.94 2.26 -25.35
C LEU A 238 -25.10 3.78 -25.27
N ASP A 239 -25.88 4.41 -26.14
CA ASP A 239 -26.10 5.85 -26.10
C ASP A 239 -26.83 6.24 -24.81
N MET A 240 -27.90 5.52 -24.46
CA MET A 240 -28.60 5.68 -23.20
C MET A 240 -27.69 5.40 -21.98
N PHE A 241 -26.77 4.45 -22.09
CA PHE A 241 -25.82 4.16 -21.00
C PHE A 241 -24.86 5.33 -20.77
N PHE A 242 -24.22 5.85 -21.83
CA PHE A 242 -23.29 6.95 -21.72
C PHE A 242 -23.95 8.27 -21.30
N GLU A 243 -25.17 8.55 -21.78
CA GLU A 243 -25.97 9.68 -21.29
C GLU A 243 -26.28 9.58 -19.79
N GLY A 244 -26.68 8.39 -19.33
CA GLY A 244 -26.89 8.12 -17.91
C GLY A 244 -25.60 8.19 -17.08
N LEU A 245 -24.48 7.74 -17.61
CA LEU A 245 -23.18 7.81 -16.96
C LEU A 245 -22.74 9.26 -16.81
N ASP A 246 -22.89 10.07 -17.86
CA ASP A 246 -22.57 11.49 -17.87
C ASP A 246 -23.33 12.25 -16.77
N HIS A 247 -24.64 12.05 -16.73
CA HIS A 247 -25.49 12.64 -15.70
C HIS A 247 -25.07 12.23 -14.26
N MET A 248 -24.70 10.95 -14.05
CA MET A 248 -24.25 10.50 -12.73
C MET A 248 -22.87 11.05 -12.35
N ILE A 249 -21.98 11.26 -13.31
CA ILE A 249 -20.70 11.92 -13.09
C ILE A 249 -20.93 13.39 -12.68
N ASP A 250 -21.84 14.11 -13.34
CA ASP A 250 -22.18 15.49 -12.97
C ASP A 250 -22.67 15.57 -11.53
N ILE A 251 -23.61 14.70 -11.12
CA ILE A 251 -24.10 14.63 -9.73
C ILE A 251 -22.95 14.36 -8.75
N ALA A 252 -22.06 13.43 -9.08
CA ALA A 252 -20.93 13.09 -8.23
C ALA A 252 -19.95 14.26 -8.10
N CYS A 253 -19.67 14.96 -9.20
CA CYS A 253 -18.80 16.14 -9.22
C CYS A 253 -19.40 17.29 -8.42
N ASP A 254 -20.68 17.61 -8.61
CA ASP A 254 -21.38 18.65 -7.86
C ASP A 254 -21.34 18.36 -6.34
N GLN A 255 -21.62 17.13 -5.95
CA GLN A 255 -21.55 16.71 -4.54
C GLN A 255 -20.13 16.87 -3.96
N LEU A 256 -19.11 16.46 -4.69
CA LEU A 256 -17.72 16.58 -4.25
C LEU A 256 -17.28 18.03 -4.14
N TYR A 257 -17.69 18.87 -5.10
CA TYR A 257 -17.39 20.29 -5.10
C TYR A 257 -18.09 21.02 -3.95
N ASP A 258 -19.34 20.67 -3.64
CA ASP A 258 -20.05 21.21 -2.47
C ASP A 258 -19.37 20.81 -1.15
N ARG A 259 -18.91 19.57 -1.03
CA ARG A 259 -18.11 19.14 0.12
C ARG A 259 -16.81 19.94 0.24
N PHE A 260 -16.13 20.18 -0.87
CA PHE A 260 -14.93 21.02 -0.89
C PHE A 260 -15.23 22.44 -0.37
N LYS A 261 -16.30 23.08 -0.87
CA LYS A 261 -16.72 24.41 -0.40
C LYS A 261 -17.01 24.45 1.09
N ILE A 262 -17.67 23.43 1.62
CA ILE A 262 -17.96 23.32 3.07
C ILE A 262 -16.66 23.12 3.87
N GLN A 263 -15.76 22.28 3.38
CA GLN A 263 -14.47 22.03 4.04
C GLN A 263 -13.57 23.27 4.03
N SER A 264 -13.52 23.98 2.90
CA SER A 264 -12.69 25.18 2.71
C SER A 264 -12.99 26.30 3.71
N GLN A 265 -14.22 26.35 4.24
CA GLN A 265 -14.63 27.33 5.26
C GLN A 265 -14.20 26.98 6.69
N LYS A 266 -13.64 25.77 6.91
CA LYS A 266 -13.16 25.37 8.22
C LYS A 266 -11.86 26.11 8.56
N LYS A 267 -11.62 26.31 9.87
CA LYS A 267 -10.43 27.03 10.35
C LYS A 267 -9.32 26.06 10.73
N VAL A 268 -8.09 26.52 10.64
CA VAL A 268 -6.87 25.76 11.04
C VAL A 268 -7.00 25.17 12.44
N LYS A 269 -7.50 25.93 13.41
CA LYS A 269 -7.72 25.46 14.80
C LYS A 269 -8.68 24.26 14.94
N ASN A 270 -9.47 23.94 13.92
CA ASN A 270 -10.31 22.76 13.91
C ASN A 270 -9.52 21.47 13.59
N PHE A 271 -8.27 21.59 13.12
CA PHE A 271 -7.40 20.50 12.70
C PHE A 271 -6.01 20.63 13.32
N PRO A 272 -5.90 20.57 14.67
CA PRO A 272 -4.66 20.90 15.39
C PRO A 272 -3.49 19.98 15.04
N PHE A 273 -3.75 18.73 14.65
CA PHE A 273 -2.71 17.78 14.21
C PHE A 273 -2.28 18.06 12.77
N LEU A 274 -3.20 18.00 11.82
CA LEU A 274 -2.87 18.11 10.39
C LEU A 274 -2.31 19.48 9.99
N MET A 275 -2.86 20.55 10.58
CA MET A 275 -2.49 21.93 10.29
C MET A 275 -1.47 22.47 11.27
N GLY A 276 -1.65 22.21 12.58
CA GLY A 276 -0.80 22.75 13.63
C GLY A 276 0.59 22.11 13.72
N GLN A 277 0.80 20.93 13.13
CA GLN A 277 2.09 20.23 13.08
C GLN A 277 2.80 20.36 11.72
N GLY A 278 2.28 21.18 10.81
CA GLY A 278 2.88 21.38 9.48
C GLY A 278 2.84 20.12 8.58
N ILE A 279 1.91 19.17 8.83
CA ILE A 279 1.87 17.90 8.10
C ILE A 279 1.34 18.09 6.68
N TRP A 280 0.31 18.92 6.51
CA TRP A 280 -0.22 19.22 5.19
C TRP A 280 0.57 20.36 4.53
N LEU A 281 0.78 20.22 3.22
CA LEU A 281 1.52 21.17 2.40
C LEU A 281 0.97 22.60 2.61
N ASP A 282 1.87 23.54 2.91
CA ASP A 282 1.58 24.94 3.19
C ASP A 282 0.75 25.24 4.48
N SER A 283 0.50 24.24 5.33
CA SER A 283 -0.23 24.46 6.58
C SER A 283 0.53 25.33 7.58
N ASP A 284 1.85 25.35 7.48
CA ASP A 284 2.77 26.21 8.27
C ASP A 284 2.65 27.70 7.94
N LYS A 285 2.04 28.04 6.78
CA LYS A 285 1.82 29.42 6.35
C LYS A 285 0.55 30.06 6.92
N LEU A 286 -0.29 29.27 7.61
CA LEU A 286 -1.60 29.68 8.08
C LEU A 286 -1.63 29.88 9.60
N GLY A 287 -2.35 30.92 10.04
CA GLY A 287 -2.66 31.14 11.44
C GLY A 287 -3.90 30.34 11.92
N PRO A 288 -4.11 30.21 13.24
CA PRO A 288 -5.20 29.40 13.81
C PRO A 288 -6.61 29.79 13.38
N ASP A 289 -6.84 31.06 13.06
CA ASP A 289 -8.14 31.59 12.63
C ASP A 289 -8.33 31.71 11.13
N ASP A 290 -7.29 31.40 10.34
CA ASP A 290 -7.37 31.34 8.89
C ASP A 290 -8.21 30.14 8.43
N THR A 291 -8.79 30.23 7.23
CA THR A 291 -9.46 29.10 6.59
C THR A 291 -8.41 28.14 6.00
N ILE A 292 -8.76 26.85 5.90
CA ILE A 292 -7.87 25.84 5.33
C ILE A 292 -7.93 25.73 3.81
N GLU A 293 -8.61 26.67 3.14
CA GLU A 293 -8.90 26.61 1.70
C GLU A 293 -7.63 26.40 0.86
N GLU A 294 -6.60 27.23 1.07
CA GLU A 294 -5.37 27.16 0.26
C GLU A 294 -4.64 25.81 0.41
N VAL A 295 -4.66 25.24 1.60
CA VAL A 295 -4.05 23.94 1.88
C VAL A 295 -4.82 22.80 1.23
N ILE A 296 -6.14 22.78 1.35
CA ILE A 296 -6.94 21.67 0.79
C ILE A 296 -7.07 21.71 -0.73
N LYS A 297 -6.75 22.82 -1.40
CA LYS A 297 -6.62 22.89 -2.86
C LYS A 297 -5.56 21.93 -3.40
N HIS A 298 -4.56 21.59 -2.60
CA HIS A 298 -3.56 20.57 -2.95
C HIS A 298 -4.09 19.13 -2.86
N GLY A 299 -5.20 18.90 -2.16
CA GLY A 299 -5.85 17.60 -2.05
C GLY A 299 -6.65 17.23 -3.29
N THR A 300 -7.13 15.97 -3.35
CA THR A 300 -7.87 15.44 -4.49
C THR A 300 -9.36 15.28 -4.19
N LEU A 301 -10.20 15.57 -5.18
CA LEU A 301 -11.61 15.22 -5.26
C LEU A 301 -11.76 14.04 -6.21
N THR A 302 -12.35 12.95 -5.75
CA THR A 302 -12.22 11.67 -6.46
C THR A 302 -13.57 11.06 -6.76
N VAL A 303 -13.83 10.77 -8.04
CA VAL A 303 -14.94 9.92 -8.46
C VAL A 303 -14.46 8.48 -8.56
N GLY A 304 -15.24 7.55 -8.04
CA GLY A 304 -14.97 6.12 -8.12
C GLY A 304 -16.07 5.37 -8.86
N PHE A 305 -15.87 4.08 -9.07
CA PHE A 305 -16.85 3.19 -9.69
C PHE A 305 -16.79 1.78 -9.12
N ILE A 306 -17.91 1.06 -9.23
CA ILE A 306 -18.07 -0.32 -8.78
C ILE A 306 -18.78 -1.12 -9.86
N GLY A 307 -18.40 -2.39 -10.04
CA GLY A 307 -19.16 -3.35 -10.84
C GLY A 307 -18.96 -3.22 -12.34
N LEU A 308 -17.75 -2.95 -12.83
CA LEU A 308 -17.50 -2.91 -14.28
C LEU A 308 -17.84 -4.26 -14.94
N ALA A 309 -17.53 -5.37 -14.29
CA ALA A 309 -17.84 -6.70 -14.83
C ALA A 309 -19.34 -6.92 -15.04
N GLU A 310 -20.15 -6.65 -14.01
CA GLU A 310 -21.61 -6.76 -14.06
C GLU A 310 -22.23 -5.73 -15.00
N CYS A 311 -21.63 -4.53 -15.11
CA CYS A 311 -22.03 -3.53 -16.09
C CYS A 311 -21.88 -4.05 -17.52
N LEU A 312 -20.72 -4.58 -17.86
CA LEU A 312 -20.43 -5.17 -19.17
C LEU A 312 -21.34 -6.39 -19.45
N LYS A 313 -21.54 -7.22 -18.43
CA LYS A 313 -22.45 -8.38 -18.54
C LYS A 313 -23.89 -7.94 -18.86
N ALA A 314 -24.39 -6.87 -18.22
CA ALA A 314 -25.71 -6.31 -18.50
C ALA A 314 -25.82 -5.66 -19.88
N LEU A 315 -24.74 -5.04 -20.40
CA LEU A 315 -24.75 -4.39 -21.71
C LEU A 315 -24.56 -5.36 -22.87
N THR A 316 -23.66 -6.36 -22.73
CA THR A 316 -23.19 -7.20 -23.85
C THR A 316 -23.40 -8.70 -23.66
N GLY A 317 -23.82 -9.13 -22.48
CA GLY A 317 -23.92 -10.54 -22.12
C GLY A 317 -22.62 -11.18 -21.63
N LYS A 318 -21.48 -10.47 -21.71
CA LYS A 318 -20.14 -10.96 -21.29
C LYS A 318 -19.37 -9.88 -20.54
N HIS A 319 -18.63 -10.25 -19.49
CA HIS A 319 -17.71 -9.33 -18.86
C HIS A 319 -16.33 -9.31 -19.55
N HIS A 320 -15.47 -8.39 -19.15
CA HIS A 320 -14.15 -8.14 -19.79
C HIS A 320 -13.15 -9.29 -19.67
N GLY A 321 -13.34 -10.25 -18.74
CA GLY A 321 -12.57 -11.49 -18.71
C GLY A 321 -13.04 -12.54 -19.70
N GLU A 322 -14.27 -12.43 -20.24
CA GLU A 322 -14.88 -13.40 -21.13
C GLU A 322 -14.72 -13.05 -22.63
N SER A 323 -14.54 -11.77 -22.96
CA SER A 323 -14.41 -11.37 -24.37
C SER A 323 -13.56 -10.11 -24.56
N LYS A 324 -12.87 -10.06 -25.69
CA LYS A 324 -12.05 -8.90 -26.08
C LYS A 324 -12.90 -7.66 -26.38
N GLU A 325 -14.07 -7.84 -26.95
CA GLU A 325 -15.03 -6.76 -27.24
C GLU A 325 -15.51 -6.10 -25.94
N SER A 326 -15.83 -6.91 -24.92
CA SER A 326 -16.19 -6.40 -23.60
C SER A 326 -15.00 -5.71 -22.91
N GLN A 327 -13.77 -6.21 -23.08
CA GLN A 327 -12.57 -5.54 -22.60
C GLN A 327 -12.39 -4.16 -23.24
N ILE A 328 -12.58 -4.04 -24.55
CA ILE A 328 -12.49 -2.76 -25.27
C ILE A 328 -13.55 -1.78 -24.75
N LEU A 329 -14.80 -2.22 -24.64
CA LEU A 329 -15.88 -1.39 -24.10
C LEU A 329 -15.61 -0.98 -22.63
N GLY A 330 -15.07 -1.89 -21.82
CA GLY A 330 -14.68 -1.59 -20.45
C GLY A 330 -13.63 -0.48 -20.36
N LEU A 331 -12.61 -0.54 -21.22
CA LEU A 331 -11.59 0.52 -21.33
C LEU A 331 -12.18 1.84 -21.82
N GLU A 332 -13.13 1.80 -22.75
CA GLU A 332 -13.84 2.99 -23.23
C GLU A 332 -14.65 3.65 -22.12
N ILE A 333 -15.43 2.87 -21.35
CA ILE A 333 -16.22 3.38 -20.21
C ILE A 333 -15.31 4.07 -19.17
N ILE A 334 -14.24 3.38 -18.75
CA ILE A 334 -13.35 3.93 -17.72
C ILE A 334 -12.51 5.09 -18.28
N GLY A 335 -12.10 5.03 -19.54
CA GLY A 335 -11.43 6.13 -20.25
C GLY A 335 -12.33 7.36 -20.34
N TYR A 336 -13.62 7.18 -20.61
CA TYR A 336 -14.60 8.27 -20.61
C TYR A 336 -14.70 8.92 -19.21
N MET A 337 -14.85 8.13 -18.16
CA MET A 337 -14.88 8.65 -16.78
C MET A 337 -13.60 9.41 -16.44
N ARG A 338 -12.43 8.90 -16.84
CA ARG A 338 -11.15 9.58 -16.64
C ARG A 338 -11.10 10.93 -17.36
N LYS A 339 -11.49 10.97 -18.63
CA LYS A 339 -11.56 12.21 -19.41
C LYS A 339 -12.43 13.28 -18.73
N ARG A 340 -13.56 12.89 -18.17
CA ARG A 340 -14.45 13.80 -17.41
C ARG A 340 -13.75 14.37 -16.16
N MET A 341 -12.92 13.59 -15.46
CA MET A 341 -12.13 14.09 -14.33
C MET A 341 -11.06 15.09 -14.77
N ASP A 342 -10.39 14.81 -15.88
CA ASP A 342 -9.40 15.74 -16.46
C ASP A 342 -10.06 17.05 -16.92
N GLU A 343 -11.29 17.00 -17.45
CA GLU A 343 -12.09 18.18 -17.79
C GLU A 343 -12.48 18.99 -16.55
N MET A 344 -12.89 18.33 -15.48
CA MET A 344 -13.19 19.01 -14.20
C MET A 344 -11.96 19.66 -13.59
N SER A 345 -10.77 19.02 -13.69
CA SER A 345 -9.52 19.64 -13.25
C SER A 345 -9.23 20.93 -14.02
N ARG A 346 -9.35 20.92 -15.35
CA ARG A 346 -9.16 22.11 -16.18
C ARG A 346 -10.18 23.21 -15.89
N LYS A 347 -11.45 22.84 -15.66
CA LYS A 347 -12.55 23.79 -15.42
C LYS A 347 -12.43 24.49 -14.07
N THR A 348 -11.99 23.78 -13.03
CA THR A 348 -12.01 24.27 -11.64
C THR A 348 -10.64 24.69 -11.11
N GLY A 349 -9.56 24.28 -11.76
CA GLY A 349 -8.19 24.43 -11.24
C GLY A 349 -7.89 23.57 -10.01
N LEU A 350 -8.75 22.60 -9.68
CA LEU A 350 -8.58 21.67 -8.55
C LEU A 350 -8.12 20.29 -9.05
N ASN A 351 -7.63 19.47 -8.13
CA ASN A 351 -7.19 18.12 -8.44
C ASN A 351 -8.36 17.14 -8.43
N TRP A 352 -8.87 16.79 -9.61
CA TRP A 352 -9.86 15.72 -9.78
C TRP A 352 -9.22 14.42 -10.24
N SER A 353 -9.70 13.30 -9.74
CA SER A 353 -9.15 12.00 -10.08
C SER A 353 -10.23 10.90 -10.17
N LEU A 354 -9.90 9.82 -10.87
CA LEU A 354 -10.71 8.62 -10.95
C LEU A 354 -10.07 7.51 -10.10
N ILE A 355 -10.84 6.89 -9.19
CA ILE A 355 -10.36 5.78 -8.38
C ILE A 355 -11.11 4.48 -8.69
N ALA A 356 -10.37 3.39 -8.74
CA ALA A 356 -10.92 2.06 -8.65
C ALA A 356 -11.41 1.83 -7.20
N THR A 357 -12.69 2.06 -6.93
CA THR A 357 -13.23 2.13 -5.56
C THR A 357 -12.89 0.89 -4.73
N PRO A 358 -12.33 1.06 -3.51
CA PRO A 358 -12.15 -0.03 -2.55
C PRO A 358 -13.50 -0.36 -1.88
N ALA A 359 -14.40 -1.01 -2.61
CA ALA A 359 -15.74 -1.28 -2.12
C ALA A 359 -15.76 -2.46 -1.14
N GLU A 360 -16.30 -2.20 0.04
CA GLU A 360 -16.60 -3.21 1.06
C GLU A 360 -18.12 -3.39 1.17
N GLY A 361 -18.75 -2.84 2.22
CA GLY A 361 -20.21 -2.91 2.38
C GLY A 361 -20.99 -2.25 1.24
N LEU A 362 -20.39 -1.31 0.49
CA LEU A 362 -21.04 -0.63 -0.61
C LEU A 362 -21.34 -1.57 -1.78
N SER A 363 -20.47 -2.56 -2.05
CA SER A 363 -20.69 -3.58 -3.10
C SER A 363 -21.96 -4.38 -2.84
N GLY A 364 -22.17 -4.84 -1.60
CA GLY A 364 -23.38 -5.54 -1.19
C GLY A 364 -24.61 -4.64 -1.12
N ARG A 365 -24.44 -3.40 -0.66
CA ARG A 365 -25.55 -2.44 -0.61
C ARG A 365 -26.11 -2.12 -2.00
N PHE A 366 -25.25 -1.93 -2.97
CA PHE A 366 -25.66 -1.63 -4.34
C PHE A 366 -26.42 -2.80 -4.97
N VAL A 367 -25.88 -4.01 -4.91
CA VAL A 367 -26.53 -5.18 -5.49
C VAL A 367 -27.86 -5.48 -4.81
N ARG A 368 -27.96 -5.35 -3.47
CA ARG A 368 -29.23 -5.56 -2.75
C ARG A 368 -30.32 -4.61 -3.25
N ILE A 369 -30.03 -3.31 -3.33
CA ILE A 369 -30.99 -2.31 -3.80
C ILE A 369 -31.39 -2.57 -5.27
N ASP A 370 -30.43 -2.99 -6.11
CA ASP A 370 -30.70 -3.27 -7.51
C ASP A 370 -31.51 -4.56 -7.68
N LYS A 371 -31.23 -5.59 -6.88
CA LYS A 371 -32.02 -6.84 -6.82
C LYS A 371 -33.45 -6.58 -6.37
N GLU A 372 -33.65 -5.74 -5.36
CA GLU A 372 -35.02 -5.33 -4.90
C GLU A 372 -35.78 -4.57 -5.99
N LYS A 373 -35.09 -3.74 -6.78
CA LYS A 373 -35.70 -2.84 -7.78
C LYS A 373 -35.93 -3.50 -9.14
N TYR A 374 -35.00 -4.33 -9.58
CA TYR A 374 -34.96 -4.88 -10.95
C TYR A 374 -35.07 -6.41 -10.99
N GLY A 375 -35.15 -7.07 -9.83
CA GLY A 375 -35.12 -8.53 -9.74
C GLY A 375 -33.74 -9.14 -9.84
N VAL A 376 -33.73 -10.47 -9.86
CA VAL A 376 -32.51 -11.26 -10.04
C VAL A 376 -32.22 -11.34 -11.55
N ILE A 377 -31.04 -10.86 -11.93
CA ILE A 377 -30.53 -10.89 -13.31
C ILE A 377 -29.25 -11.73 -13.29
N GLU A 378 -29.23 -12.83 -14.05
CA GLU A 378 -28.13 -13.79 -14.11
C GLU A 378 -26.80 -13.10 -14.52
N GLY A 379 -25.76 -13.35 -13.74
CA GLY A 379 -24.44 -12.77 -13.93
C GLY A 379 -24.35 -11.27 -13.62
N VAL A 380 -25.43 -10.65 -13.11
CA VAL A 380 -25.45 -9.22 -12.76
C VAL A 380 -25.89 -9.01 -11.31
N THR A 381 -27.10 -9.42 -10.93
CA THR A 381 -27.63 -9.22 -9.57
C THR A 381 -27.88 -10.52 -8.80
N ASP A 382 -27.44 -11.64 -9.31
CA ASP A 382 -27.66 -12.98 -8.73
C ASP A 382 -26.77 -13.29 -7.50
N ARG A 383 -25.67 -12.53 -7.32
CA ARG A 383 -24.78 -12.65 -6.16
C ARG A 383 -25.12 -11.63 -5.06
N ASP A 384 -24.44 -11.72 -3.92
CA ASP A 384 -24.64 -10.83 -2.77
C ASP A 384 -23.68 -9.63 -2.74
N TYR A 385 -22.90 -9.45 -3.81
CA TYR A 385 -21.96 -8.35 -4.01
C TYR A 385 -21.80 -8.03 -5.49
N TYR A 386 -21.39 -6.79 -5.80
CA TYR A 386 -20.82 -6.45 -7.10
C TYR A 386 -19.30 -6.53 -7.05
N THR A 387 -18.69 -6.92 -8.15
CA THR A 387 -17.25 -6.96 -8.30
C THR A 387 -16.64 -5.59 -8.04
N ASN A 388 -15.53 -5.54 -7.29
CA ASN A 388 -14.82 -4.31 -7.03
C ASN A 388 -14.28 -3.69 -8.32
N SER A 389 -14.60 -2.42 -8.54
CA SER A 389 -14.01 -1.59 -9.58
C SER A 389 -13.91 -2.29 -10.96
N PHE A 390 -12.70 -2.41 -11.49
CA PHE A 390 -12.38 -3.02 -12.79
C PHE A 390 -11.93 -4.49 -12.71
N HIS A 391 -11.95 -5.11 -11.51
CA HIS A 391 -11.43 -6.46 -11.38
C HIS A 391 -12.19 -7.46 -12.25
N VAL A 392 -11.49 -8.46 -12.76
CA VAL A 392 -12.11 -9.69 -13.22
C VAL A 392 -12.83 -10.33 -12.03
N PRO A 393 -14.09 -10.79 -12.18
CA PRO A 393 -14.83 -11.35 -11.06
C PRO A 393 -14.06 -12.46 -10.34
N VAL A 394 -14.10 -12.44 -9.02
CA VAL A 394 -13.33 -13.37 -8.16
C VAL A 394 -13.71 -14.83 -8.34
N TYR A 395 -14.90 -15.10 -8.87
CA TYR A 395 -15.42 -16.44 -9.17
C TYR A 395 -15.10 -16.94 -10.58
N TYR A 396 -14.49 -16.07 -11.43
CA TYR A 396 -14.17 -16.43 -12.80
C TYR A 396 -12.84 -17.19 -12.87
N ASP A 397 -12.88 -18.41 -13.42
CA ASP A 397 -11.71 -19.24 -13.57
C ASP A 397 -10.78 -18.68 -14.66
N ILE A 398 -9.65 -18.15 -14.23
CA ILE A 398 -8.64 -17.50 -15.08
C ILE A 398 -7.25 -17.70 -14.45
N ASN A 399 -6.23 -17.89 -15.28
CA ASN A 399 -4.86 -17.93 -14.76
C ASN A 399 -4.36 -16.54 -14.36
N ALA A 400 -3.31 -16.51 -13.50
CA ALA A 400 -2.77 -15.28 -12.94
C ALA A 400 -2.31 -14.28 -14.02
N PHE A 401 -1.66 -14.75 -15.06
CA PHE A 401 -1.06 -13.91 -16.10
C PHE A 401 -2.11 -13.26 -17.00
N ASP A 402 -3.14 -13.99 -17.40
CA ASP A 402 -4.23 -13.46 -18.20
C ASP A 402 -5.06 -12.44 -17.39
N LYS A 403 -5.30 -12.71 -16.10
CA LYS A 403 -5.94 -11.73 -15.20
C LYS A 403 -5.14 -10.44 -15.13
N ILE A 404 -3.82 -10.52 -14.92
CA ILE A 404 -2.95 -9.34 -14.88
C ILE A 404 -3.01 -8.57 -16.20
N LYS A 405 -2.94 -9.24 -17.36
CA LYS A 405 -3.06 -8.60 -18.68
C LYS A 405 -4.37 -7.86 -18.89
N ILE A 406 -5.47 -8.42 -18.41
CA ILE A 406 -6.80 -7.79 -18.51
C ILE A 406 -6.91 -6.57 -17.61
N GLU A 407 -6.40 -6.63 -16.38
CA GLU A 407 -6.53 -5.56 -15.40
C GLU A 407 -5.51 -4.43 -15.59
N ALA A 408 -4.29 -4.71 -16.04
CA ALA A 408 -3.20 -3.74 -16.14
C ALA A 408 -3.56 -2.44 -16.89
N PRO A 409 -4.26 -2.46 -18.05
CA PRO A 409 -4.59 -1.22 -18.77
C PRO A 409 -5.49 -0.26 -17.99
N TYR A 410 -6.27 -0.72 -17.02
CA TYR A 410 -7.11 0.13 -16.19
C TYR A 410 -6.32 0.95 -15.15
N HIS A 411 -5.08 0.53 -14.83
CA HIS A 411 -4.25 1.23 -13.85
C HIS A 411 -3.89 2.65 -14.32
N GLU A 412 -3.56 2.82 -15.59
CA GLU A 412 -3.28 4.13 -16.17
C GLU A 412 -4.51 5.06 -16.12
N LEU A 413 -5.70 4.51 -16.34
CA LEU A 413 -6.95 5.27 -16.35
C LEU A 413 -7.40 5.69 -14.96
N THR A 414 -7.00 5.00 -13.92
CA THR A 414 -7.44 5.23 -12.52
C THR A 414 -6.36 5.95 -11.71
N ASN A 415 -6.10 7.21 -12.05
CA ASN A 415 -5.05 8.04 -11.44
C ASN A 415 -5.26 8.36 -9.95
N GLY A 416 -6.47 8.24 -9.44
CA GLY A 416 -6.80 8.39 -8.01
C GLY A 416 -6.49 7.16 -7.16
N GLY A 417 -6.19 6.03 -7.80
CA GLY A 417 -5.79 4.81 -7.14
C GLY A 417 -6.38 3.53 -7.72
N HIS A 418 -5.62 2.48 -7.60
CA HIS A 418 -5.91 1.14 -8.15
C HIS A 418 -5.08 0.09 -7.41
N ILE A 419 -5.45 -1.18 -7.58
CA ILE A 419 -4.67 -2.34 -7.17
C ILE A 419 -5.14 -3.56 -7.96
N SER A 420 -4.25 -4.50 -8.25
CA SER A 420 -4.60 -5.83 -8.76
C SER A 420 -4.24 -6.91 -7.75
N TYR A 421 -5.06 -7.94 -7.64
CA TYR A 421 -4.87 -9.07 -6.74
C TYR A 421 -4.72 -10.38 -7.51
N ILE A 422 -3.78 -11.22 -7.05
CA ILE A 422 -3.66 -12.61 -7.48
C ILE A 422 -3.88 -13.52 -6.28
N GLU A 423 -4.83 -14.44 -6.42
CA GLU A 423 -5.12 -15.46 -5.40
C GLU A 423 -4.28 -16.71 -5.69
N LEU A 424 -3.21 -16.96 -4.93
CA LEU A 424 -2.40 -18.16 -5.08
C LEU A 424 -2.99 -19.35 -4.34
N ASP A 425 -2.80 -20.53 -4.90
CA ASP A 425 -3.07 -21.78 -4.21
C ASP A 425 -1.85 -22.25 -3.41
N GLY A 426 -2.12 -22.93 -2.29
CA GLY A 426 -1.09 -23.53 -1.45
C GLY A 426 -0.26 -22.50 -0.66
N ASP A 427 0.88 -23.00 -0.14
CA ASP A 427 1.82 -22.23 0.68
C ASP A 427 2.91 -21.57 -0.20
N PRO A 428 2.89 -20.25 -0.39
CA PRO A 428 3.87 -19.57 -1.25
C PRO A 428 5.31 -19.69 -0.76
N LEU A 429 5.53 -19.93 0.54
CA LEU A 429 6.88 -20.13 1.08
C LEU A 429 7.58 -21.36 0.51
N LYS A 430 6.83 -22.33 0.00
CA LYS A 430 7.38 -23.52 -0.66
C LYS A 430 7.91 -23.27 -2.06
N ASN A 431 7.54 -22.14 -2.67
CA ASN A 431 7.98 -21.75 -4.03
C ASN A 431 8.07 -20.23 -4.19
N LEU A 432 9.07 -19.63 -3.54
CA LEU A 432 9.32 -18.19 -3.61
C LEU A 432 9.68 -17.71 -5.02
N ASP A 433 10.25 -18.56 -5.87
CA ASP A 433 10.56 -18.20 -7.25
C ASP A 433 9.29 -18.02 -8.09
N ALA A 434 8.26 -18.85 -7.86
CA ALA A 434 6.97 -18.64 -8.49
C ALA A 434 6.28 -17.37 -8.00
N PHE A 435 6.37 -17.08 -6.69
CA PHE A 435 5.86 -15.84 -6.13
C PHE A 435 6.53 -14.61 -6.77
N GLU A 436 7.86 -14.59 -6.82
CA GLU A 436 8.62 -13.49 -7.45
C GLU A 436 8.27 -13.33 -8.93
N LYS A 437 8.09 -14.43 -9.68
CA LYS A 437 7.68 -14.38 -11.09
C LYS A 437 6.34 -13.66 -11.29
N VAL A 438 5.37 -13.88 -10.40
CA VAL A 438 4.09 -13.16 -10.46
C VAL A 438 4.29 -11.66 -10.20
N VAL A 439 5.09 -11.30 -9.20
CA VAL A 439 5.40 -9.89 -8.92
C VAL A 439 6.11 -9.22 -10.10
N ARG A 440 7.10 -9.89 -10.71
CA ARG A 440 7.80 -9.41 -11.92
C ARG A 440 6.84 -9.21 -13.08
N TYR A 441 5.97 -10.17 -13.29
CA TYR A 441 4.99 -10.09 -14.38
C TYR A 441 4.00 -8.93 -14.20
N MET A 442 3.58 -8.62 -12.97
CA MET A 442 2.78 -7.41 -12.69
C MET A 442 3.50 -6.15 -13.18
N LYS A 443 4.81 -6.01 -12.88
CA LYS A 443 5.61 -4.88 -13.37
C LYS A 443 5.65 -4.83 -14.89
N ASP A 444 5.99 -5.95 -15.51
CA ASP A 444 6.19 -6.04 -16.97
C ASP A 444 4.88 -5.80 -17.74
N ALA A 445 3.73 -6.17 -17.16
CA ALA A 445 2.41 -5.89 -17.71
C ALA A 445 1.94 -4.43 -17.52
N GLY A 446 2.65 -3.60 -16.75
CA GLY A 446 2.30 -2.21 -16.51
C GLY A 446 1.32 -1.98 -15.35
N VAL A 447 1.21 -2.93 -14.42
CA VAL A 447 0.48 -2.71 -13.16
C VAL A 447 1.20 -1.64 -12.35
N GLY A 448 0.46 -0.70 -11.75
CA GLY A 448 1.03 0.33 -10.88
C GLY A 448 1.14 -0.10 -9.42
N TYR A 449 0.21 -0.94 -8.96
CA TYR A 449 0.15 -1.45 -7.59
C TYR A 449 -0.51 -2.81 -7.56
N GLY A 450 0.14 -3.76 -6.94
CA GLY A 450 -0.30 -5.15 -6.92
C GLY A 450 -0.10 -5.83 -5.58
N SER A 451 -0.86 -6.89 -5.36
CA SER A 451 -0.78 -7.72 -4.16
C SER A 451 -1.04 -9.18 -4.48
N ILE A 452 -0.42 -10.06 -3.72
CA ILE A 452 -0.66 -11.49 -3.80
C ILE A 452 -1.38 -11.94 -2.53
N ASN A 453 -2.47 -12.66 -2.71
CA ASN A 453 -3.30 -13.23 -1.66
C ASN A 453 -3.07 -14.73 -1.56
N HIS A 454 -3.08 -15.22 -0.35
CA HIS A 454 -3.07 -16.64 0.01
C HIS A 454 -3.63 -16.81 1.42
N PRO A 455 -4.02 -18.01 1.85
CA PRO A 455 -4.42 -18.24 3.22
C PRO A 455 -3.26 -17.98 4.19
N VAL A 456 -3.54 -17.28 5.29
CA VAL A 456 -2.66 -17.17 6.46
C VAL A 456 -3.51 -17.49 7.67
N ASP A 457 -3.36 -18.70 8.19
CA ASP A 457 -4.11 -19.19 9.33
C ASP A 457 -3.17 -19.39 10.51
N ARG A 458 -3.70 -19.27 11.71
CA ARG A 458 -2.96 -19.53 12.95
C ARG A 458 -3.80 -20.36 13.90
N ASP A 459 -3.18 -21.35 14.51
CA ASP A 459 -3.74 -22.05 15.66
C ASP A 459 -3.28 -21.36 16.94
N PRO A 460 -4.16 -20.68 17.68
CA PRO A 460 -3.79 -19.98 18.91
C PRO A 460 -3.35 -20.91 20.03
N CYS A 461 -3.68 -22.21 19.96
CA CYS A 461 -3.33 -23.19 20.99
C CYS A 461 -1.87 -23.66 20.90
N CYS A 462 -1.36 -23.92 19.69
CA CYS A 462 0.01 -24.40 19.50
C CYS A 462 0.95 -23.37 18.85
N GLY A 463 0.42 -22.22 18.38
CA GLY A 463 1.17 -21.16 17.72
C GLY A 463 1.53 -21.45 16.26
N TYR A 464 1.05 -22.55 15.66
CA TYR A 464 1.28 -22.82 14.23
C TYR A 464 0.71 -21.67 13.37
N THR A 465 1.50 -21.21 12.42
CA THR A 465 1.08 -20.23 11.41
C THR A 465 1.37 -20.79 10.02
N GLY A 466 0.35 -20.78 9.16
CA GLY A 466 0.43 -21.33 7.80
C GLY A 466 -0.96 -21.59 7.24
N ILE A 467 -1.12 -22.61 6.43
CA ILE A 467 -2.42 -23.04 5.92
C ILE A 467 -3.01 -24.08 6.87
N ILE A 468 -4.21 -23.83 7.35
CA ILE A 468 -5.00 -24.76 8.16
C ILE A 468 -6.36 -24.94 7.47
N ASP A 469 -6.60 -26.14 6.95
CA ASP A 469 -7.90 -26.51 6.39
C ASP A 469 -8.87 -26.89 7.52
N ASN A 470 -8.99 -28.18 7.84
CA ASN A 470 -9.88 -28.69 8.88
C ASN A 470 -9.12 -29.16 10.14
N GLU A 471 -7.79 -29.29 10.04
CA GLU A 471 -6.93 -29.82 11.10
C GLU A 471 -5.59 -29.09 11.11
N CYS A 472 -5.13 -28.69 12.30
CA CYS A 472 -3.82 -28.07 12.46
C CYS A 472 -2.69 -29.05 12.09
N PRO A 473 -1.79 -28.70 11.15
CA PRO A 473 -0.70 -29.57 10.73
C PRO A 473 0.31 -29.92 11.84
N LEU A 474 0.38 -29.09 12.89
CA LEU A 474 1.36 -29.25 13.96
C LEU A 474 0.82 -30.10 15.14
N CYS A 475 -0.36 -29.76 15.65
CA CYS A 475 -0.91 -30.39 16.85
C CYS A 475 -2.11 -31.31 16.60
N HIS A 476 -2.55 -31.41 15.35
CA HIS A 476 -3.70 -32.20 14.90
C HIS A 476 -5.04 -31.84 15.55
N ARG A 477 -5.14 -30.63 16.14
CA ARG A 477 -6.42 -30.11 16.65
C ARG A 477 -7.37 -29.84 15.49
N LYS A 478 -8.65 -30.17 15.70
CA LYS A 478 -9.76 -29.80 14.84
C LYS A 478 -10.58 -28.73 15.54
N GLU A 479 -11.29 -27.92 14.76
CA GLU A 479 -12.16 -26.88 15.27
C GLU A 479 -13.52 -27.50 15.59
N GLU A 480 -13.88 -27.57 16.87
CA GLU A 480 -15.17 -28.07 17.35
C GLU A 480 -16.03 -26.91 17.86
N GLU A 481 -17.35 -27.10 17.92
CA GLU A 481 -18.27 -26.07 18.38
C GLU A 481 -17.99 -25.72 19.86
N GLY A 482 -17.71 -24.44 20.11
CA GLY A 482 -17.39 -23.93 21.45
C GLY A 482 -15.90 -23.84 21.77
N ASP A 483 -15.03 -24.30 20.89
CA ASP A 483 -13.57 -24.17 21.04
C ASP A 483 -13.08 -22.76 20.62
N VAL A 484 -11.84 -22.45 21.02
CA VAL A 484 -11.10 -21.32 20.44
C VAL A 484 -10.85 -21.62 18.98
N GLY A 485 -11.48 -20.87 18.07
CA GLY A 485 -11.37 -21.06 16.63
C GLY A 485 -9.96 -20.83 16.09
N PHE A 486 -9.68 -21.31 14.88
CA PHE A 486 -8.47 -20.94 14.16
C PHE A 486 -8.58 -19.47 13.72
N GLU A 487 -7.51 -18.71 13.89
CA GLU A 487 -7.42 -17.35 13.36
C GLU A 487 -7.17 -17.41 11.86
N ARG A 488 -8.14 -16.98 11.07
CA ARG A 488 -8.08 -17.02 9.60
C ARG A 488 -7.95 -15.61 9.06
N ILE A 489 -6.74 -15.26 8.62
CA ILE A 489 -6.44 -13.94 8.05
C ILE A 489 -6.56 -14.01 6.53
N ARG A 490 -7.41 -13.15 5.97
CA ARG A 490 -7.61 -12.97 4.53
C ARG A 490 -7.61 -11.49 4.21
N ARG A 491 -7.26 -11.14 2.98
CA ARG A 491 -7.33 -9.76 2.54
C ARG A 491 -8.76 -9.39 2.15
N ILE A 492 -9.26 -8.29 2.70
CA ILE A 492 -10.62 -7.83 2.40
C ILE A 492 -10.64 -6.97 1.11
N THR A 493 -9.75 -5.99 1.04
CA THR A 493 -9.48 -5.16 -0.15
C THR A 493 -7.97 -4.97 -0.29
N GLY A 494 -7.39 -3.79 -0.13
CA GLY A 494 -5.94 -3.59 -0.10
C GLY A 494 -5.29 -3.79 1.27
N TYR A 495 -6.06 -4.08 2.32
CA TYR A 495 -5.63 -4.23 3.70
C TYR A 495 -6.25 -5.47 4.37
N LEU A 496 -5.72 -5.81 5.53
CA LEU A 496 -6.19 -6.91 6.38
C LEU A 496 -7.13 -6.37 7.46
N VAL A 497 -8.11 -7.15 7.88
CA VAL A 497 -9.05 -6.82 8.95
C VAL A 497 -9.14 -8.00 9.91
N GLY A 498 -8.15 -8.23 10.72
CA GLY A 498 -8.18 -9.29 11.71
C GLY A 498 -8.75 -10.62 11.18
N THR A 499 -9.52 -11.30 12.01
CA THR A 499 -10.21 -12.54 11.62
C THR A 499 -11.47 -12.26 10.80
N MET A 500 -11.90 -13.24 10.02
CA MET A 500 -13.06 -13.12 9.10
C MET A 500 -14.40 -12.91 9.81
N ASP A 501 -14.49 -13.16 11.11
CA ASP A 501 -15.70 -12.98 11.91
C ASP A 501 -16.21 -11.53 11.94
N HIS A 502 -15.31 -10.58 11.69
CA HIS A 502 -15.62 -9.15 11.63
C HIS A 502 -16.00 -8.65 10.23
N TRP A 503 -16.06 -9.54 9.24
CA TRP A 503 -16.35 -9.14 7.87
C TRP A 503 -17.85 -8.90 7.67
N ASN A 504 -18.18 -7.92 6.81
CA ASN A 504 -19.56 -7.76 6.38
C ASN A 504 -19.99 -8.90 5.43
N SER A 505 -21.30 -9.17 5.35
CA SER A 505 -21.85 -10.30 4.59
C SER A 505 -21.46 -10.33 3.11
N ALA A 506 -21.32 -9.17 2.48
CA ALA A 506 -20.94 -9.07 1.08
C ALA A 506 -19.47 -9.51 0.86
N LYS A 507 -18.58 -9.12 1.76
CA LYS A 507 -17.16 -9.52 1.69
C LYS A 507 -16.96 -10.98 2.07
N SER A 508 -17.73 -11.50 3.00
CA SER A 508 -17.73 -12.93 3.31
C SER A 508 -18.26 -13.77 2.14
N ALA A 509 -19.27 -13.26 1.39
CA ALA A 509 -19.74 -13.92 0.18
C ALA A 509 -18.70 -13.87 -0.95
N GLU A 510 -18.06 -12.72 -1.16
CA GLU A 510 -16.97 -12.57 -2.14
C GLU A 510 -15.80 -13.51 -1.85
N GLU A 511 -15.40 -13.66 -0.59
CA GLU A 511 -14.30 -14.53 -0.21
C GLU A 511 -14.59 -16.00 -0.48
N ARG A 512 -15.82 -16.47 -0.18
CA ARG A 512 -16.24 -17.84 -0.47
C ARG A 512 -16.24 -18.16 -1.97
N ASP A 513 -16.48 -17.15 -2.79
CA ASP A 513 -16.52 -17.30 -4.26
C ASP A 513 -15.14 -17.20 -4.92
N ARG A 514 -14.08 -16.82 -4.19
CA ARG A 514 -12.74 -16.64 -4.76
C ARG A 514 -12.16 -17.94 -5.30
N VAL A 515 -11.84 -17.93 -6.59
CA VAL A 515 -11.06 -19.00 -7.21
C VAL A 515 -9.56 -18.73 -7.11
N LYS A 516 -8.75 -19.78 -7.15
CA LYS A 516 -7.30 -19.69 -7.17
C LYS A 516 -6.81 -19.51 -8.60
N HIS A 517 -5.80 -18.67 -8.79
CA HIS A 517 -5.22 -18.41 -10.11
C HIS A 517 -4.02 -19.31 -10.36
N ASP A 518 -4.12 -20.20 -11.35
CA ASP A 518 -3.00 -21.05 -11.75
C ASP A 518 -1.85 -20.20 -12.34
N VAL A 519 -0.63 -20.54 -11.96
CA VAL A 519 0.60 -19.90 -12.46
C VAL A 519 1.41 -20.81 -13.38
N GLN A 520 1.01 -22.09 -13.57
CA GLN A 520 1.76 -23.06 -14.35
C GLN A 520 1.43 -23.00 -15.85
N THR A 521 0.18 -22.72 -16.19
CA THR A 521 -0.29 -22.76 -17.58
C THR A 521 0.04 -21.52 -18.41
N GLY A 522 0.46 -20.42 -17.79
CA GLY A 522 0.75 -19.15 -18.48
C GLY A 522 2.09 -19.10 -19.22
N PHE A 523 3.03 -20.02 -18.96
CA PHE A 523 4.38 -19.98 -19.55
C PHE A 523 4.52 -20.71 -20.90
N GLU A 524 3.60 -21.59 -21.26
CA GLU A 524 3.70 -22.36 -22.54
C GLU A 524 3.18 -21.59 -23.77
N LYS A 525 2.64 -20.37 -23.60
CA LYS A 525 2.02 -19.57 -24.67
C LYS A 525 2.67 -18.19 -24.91
N LEU A 526 3.81 -17.93 -24.32
CA LEU A 526 4.67 -16.77 -24.62
C LEU A 526 5.95 -17.21 -25.29
#